data_387169a68ff8844234e1953033b31b01
#
_entry.id   387169a68ff8844234e1953033b31b01
#
_cell.length_a   1.000
_cell.length_b   1.000
_cell.length_c   1.000
_cell.angle_alpha   90.00
_cell.angle_beta   90.00
_cell.angle_gamma   90.00
#
_symmetry.space_group_name_H-M   'P 1'
#
loop_
_entity.id
_entity.type
_entity.pdbx_description
1 polymer ?
#
loop_
_entity_poly.entity_id
_entity_poly.type
_entity_poly.pdbx_seq_one_letter_code
_entity_poly.pdbx_strand_id
1 'polypeptide(L)'
;MKRFLHVNWLLALLGLIVLAIPPLTRSPYYLSIGVFIALHAMVALGLGLLLGYAGQVSLGHAAFYGLGAYGSAILTVHYHWNPWLALPTAALITAALAYIIGRPTLKLHGHYLAMATLGLGIIVRILFNEGGEFTGGPSGLPGIPYLQLGSLAISDDLRMYLLVWPVLGLLVLLSRNLLNSRLGRCLRAIHDSEIAAGSCAIDTGRAKVMVLSLIHI
;
A
#
# COMPACT_ATOMS: atom_id res chain seq x y z
N MET A 1 -23.97 -16.33 -8.07
CA MET A 1 -23.96 -16.85 -6.69
C MET A 1 -22.84 -17.88 -6.44
N LYS A 2 -22.62 -18.89 -7.28
CA LYS A 2 -21.55 -19.92 -7.08
C LYS A 2 -20.11 -19.35 -7.05
N ARG A 3 -19.78 -18.36 -7.85
CA ARG A 3 -18.43 -17.72 -7.89
C ARG A 3 -18.06 -16.99 -6.59
N PHE A 4 -19.04 -16.44 -5.86
CA PHE A 4 -18.82 -15.79 -4.56
C PHE A 4 -18.51 -16.77 -3.43
N LEU A 5 -19.09 -17.96 -3.45
CA LEU A 5 -18.83 -19.00 -2.47
C LEU A 5 -17.39 -19.53 -2.58
N HIS A 6 -16.89 -19.75 -3.80
CA HIS A 6 -15.52 -20.25 -4.02
C HIS A 6 -14.44 -19.25 -3.56
N VAL A 7 -14.64 -17.94 -3.76
CA VAL A 7 -13.67 -16.92 -3.32
C VAL A 7 -13.63 -16.84 -1.78
N ASN A 8 -14.77 -16.96 -1.12
CA ASN A 8 -14.80 -16.95 0.36
C ASN A 8 -14.11 -18.17 0.96
N TRP A 9 -14.23 -19.34 0.31
CA TRP A 9 -13.57 -20.57 0.75
C TRP A 9 -12.04 -20.46 0.60
N LEU A 10 -11.58 -19.92 -0.50
CA LEU A 10 -10.15 -19.69 -0.74
C LEU A 10 -9.55 -18.71 0.27
N LEU A 11 -10.25 -17.63 0.59
CA LEU A 11 -9.81 -16.66 1.61
C LEU A 11 -9.81 -17.29 3.02
N ALA A 12 -10.80 -18.10 3.34
CA ALA A 12 -10.85 -18.82 4.61
C ALA A 12 -9.72 -19.86 4.73
N LEU A 13 -9.47 -20.60 3.66
CA LEU A 13 -8.37 -21.58 3.58
C LEU A 13 -7.01 -20.89 3.71
N LEU A 14 -6.80 -19.78 3.02
CA LEU A 14 -5.58 -18.98 3.13
C LEU A 14 -5.40 -18.42 4.53
N GLY A 15 -6.46 -17.92 5.17
CA GLY A 15 -6.44 -17.48 6.55
C GLY A 15 -6.09 -18.61 7.52
N LEU A 16 -6.61 -19.81 7.29
CA LEU A 16 -6.32 -20.98 8.11
C LEU A 16 -4.87 -21.46 7.95
N ILE A 17 -4.33 -21.44 6.73
CA ILE A 17 -2.92 -21.73 6.45
C ILE A 17 -2.03 -20.73 7.16
N VAL A 18 -2.32 -19.44 7.05
CA VAL A 18 -1.57 -18.37 7.70
C VAL A 18 -1.56 -18.52 9.22
N LEU A 19 -2.70 -18.86 9.83
CA LEU A 19 -2.78 -19.11 11.27
C LEU A 19 -2.10 -20.40 11.72
N ALA A 20 -1.92 -21.36 10.82
CA ALA A 20 -1.26 -22.62 11.11
C ALA A 20 0.29 -22.54 11.06
N ILE A 21 0.85 -21.52 10.38
CA ILE A 21 2.30 -21.38 10.25
C ILE A 21 3.01 -21.14 11.60
N PRO A 22 2.58 -20.20 12.47
CA PRO A 22 3.28 -19.94 13.73
C PRO A 22 3.40 -21.13 14.68
N PRO A 23 2.35 -21.94 14.90
CA PRO A 23 2.49 -23.12 15.77
C PRO A 23 3.33 -24.25 15.14
N LEU A 24 3.39 -24.31 13.80
CA LEU A 24 4.15 -25.33 13.07
C LEU A 24 5.64 -25.01 13.00
N THR A 25 5.98 -23.73 12.82
CA THR A 25 7.35 -23.26 12.66
C THR A 25 7.64 -22.17 13.68
N ARG A 26 8.21 -22.52 14.82
CA ARG A 26 8.66 -21.54 15.83
C ARG A 26 9.96 -20.83 15.45
N SER A 27 10.47 -21.03 14.25
CA SER A 27 11.71 -20.40 13.78
C SER A 27 11.47 -18.92 13.42
N PRO A 28 12.20 -17.97 14.01
CA PRO A 28 12.12 -16.55 13.69
C PRO A 28 12.31 -16.26 12.19
N TYR A 29 13.18 -17.03 11.53
CA TYR A 29 13.46 -16.88 10.10
C TYR A 29 12.21 -17.02 9.22
N TYR A 30 11.39 -18.06 9.42
CA TYR A 30 10.18 -18.28 8.63
C TYR A 30 9.09 -17.25 8.96
N LEU A 31 9.02 -16.79 10.21
CA LEU A 31 8.10 -15.75 10.63
C LEU A 31 8.46 -14.42 9.98
N SER A 32 9.73 -14.03 9.98
CA SER A 32 10.24 -12.84 9.26
C SER A 32 9.88 -12.88 7.78
N ILE A 33 10.15 -14.00 7.09
CA ILE A 33 9.76 -14.18 5.68
C ILE A 33 8.25 -13.98 5.52
N GLY A 34 7.44 -14.56 6.40
CA GLY A 34 5.99 -14.39 6.39
C GLY A 34 5.55 -12.93 6.53
N VAL A 35 6.22 -12.14 7.36
CA VAL A 35 5.99 -10.70 7.49
C VAL A 35 6.31 -9.97 6.18
N PHE A 36 7.47 -10.26 5.57
CA PHE A 36 7.84 -9.67 4.27
C PHE A 36 6.85 -10.02 3.17
N ILE A 37 6.40 -11.28 3.10
CA ILE A 37 5.38 -11.72 2.14
C ILE A 37 4.10 -10.90 2.33
N ALA A 38 3.63 -10.73 3.56
CA ALA A 38 2.40 -9.99 3.84
C ALA A 38 2.53 -8.50 3.46
N LEU A 39 3.67 -7.86 3.77
CA LEU A 39 3.93 -6.46 3.38
C LEU A 39 3.95 -6.29 1.86
N HIS A 40 4.65 -7.17 1.13
CA HIS A 40 4.67 -7.11 -0.34
C HIS A 40 3.32 -7.45 -0.95
N ALA A 41 2.53 -8.33 -0.32
CA ALA A 41 1.17 -8.63 -0.74
C ALA A 41 0.24 -7.41 -0.61
N MET A 42 0.41 -6.56 0.43
CA MET A 42 -0.31 -5.29 0.54
C MET A 42 0.01 -4.35 -0.63
N VAL A 43 1.30 -4.20 -0.96
CA VAL A 43 1.75 -3.39 -2.09
C VAL A 43 1.20 -3.94 -3.42
N ALA A 44 1.28 -5.26 -3.62
CA ALA A 44 0.76 -5.93 -4.81
C ALA A 44 -0.77 -5.79 -4.94
N LEU A 45 -1.50 -5.84 -3.81
CA LEU A 45 -2.94 -5.61 -3.79
C LEU A 45 -3.29 -4.20 -4.29
N GLY A 46 -2.58 -3.18 -3.81
CA GLY A 46 -2.76 -1.80 -4.26
C GLY A 46 -2.48 -1.64 -5.76
N LEU A 47 -1.35 -2.18 -6.22
CA LEU A 47 -1.00 -2.16 -7.64
C LEU A 47 -2.01 -2.94 -8.50
N GLY A 48 -2.51 -4.07 -8.01
CA GLY A 48 -3.55 -4.86 -8.65
C GLY A 48 -4.87 -4.11 -8.81
N LEU A 49 -5.25 -3.29 -7.85
CA LEU A 49 -6.43 -2.42 -7.96
C LEU A 49 -6.23 -1.35 -9.05
N LEU A 50 -5.06 -0.73 -9.12
CA LEU A 50 -4.77 0.31 -10.07
C LEU A 50 -4.63 -0.24 -11.49
N LEU A 51 -3.83 -1.28 -11.68
CA LEU A 51 -3.59 -1.88 -12.99
C LEU A 51 -4.77 -2.73 -13.46
N GLY A 52 -5.28 -3.60 -12.58
CA GLY A 52 -6.29 -4.58 -12.95
C GLY A 52 -7.71 -4.02 -13.09
N TYR A 53 -8.05 -2.95 -12.37
CA TYR A 53 -9.40 -2.40 -12.36
C TYR A 53 -9.52 -0.98 -12.91
N ALA A 54 -8.46 -0.18 -12.84
CA ALA A 54 -8.45 1.15 -13.45
C ALA A 54 -7.67 1.20 -14.76
N GLY A 55 -6.99 0.13 -15.17
CA GLY A 55 -6.19 0.07 -16.38
C GLY A 55 -4.98 1.02 -16.39
N GLN A 56 -4.55 1.47 -15.19
CA GLN A 56 -3.48 2.47 -15.07
C GLN A 56 -2.17 1.78 -14.72
N VAL A 57 -1.18 1.88 -15.61
CA VAL A 57 0.17 1.37 -15.38
C VAL A 57 0.93 2.38 -14.53
N SER A 58 1.27 2.02 -13.27
CA SER A 58 2.09 2.83 -12.39
C SER A 58 3.35 2.08 -12.01
N LEU A 59 4.51 2.64 -12.39
CA LEU A 59 5.83 2.15 -11.99
C LEU A 59 6.40 2.91 -10.78
N GLY A 60 5.65 3.91 -10.28
CA GLY A 60 6.04 4.73 -9.14
C GLY A 60 5.47 4.26 -7.80
N HIS A 61 4.80 3.11 -7.75
CA HIS A 61 4.13 2.62 -6.54
C HIS A 61 5.12 2.42 -5.37
N ALA A 62 6.33 1.94 -5.66
CA ALA A 62 7.40 1.80 -4.69
C ALA A 62 7.84 3.13 -4.05
N ALA A 63 7.72 4.27 -4.78
CA ALA A 63 8.03 5.58 -4.23
C ALA A 63 7.10 5.95 -3.07
N PHE A 64 5.82 5.72 -3.23
CA PHE A 64 4.83 6.02 -2.18
C PHE A 64 4.97 5.08 -0.99
N TYR A 65 5.27 3.80 -1.22
CA TYR A 65 5.62 2.86 -0.16
C TYR A 65 6.84 3.37 0.64
N GLY A 66 7.90 3.81 -0.06
CA GLY A 66 9.07 4.43 0.56
C GLY A 66 8.73 5.71 1.33
N LEU A 67 7.91 6.60 0.77
CA LEU A 67 7.49 7.85 1.43
C LEU A 67 6.73 7.56 2.73
N GLY A 68 5.85 6.56 2.75
CA GLY A 68 5.16 6.13 3.96
C GLY A 68 6.11 5.57 5.02
N ALA A 69 7.03 4.70 4.61
CA ALA A 69 8.02 4.10 5.50
C ALA A 69 8.98 5.15 6.10
N TYR A 70 9.60 5.97 5.24
CA TYR A 70 10.49 7.04 5.71
C TYR A 70 9.76 8.13 6.48
N GLY A 71 8.54 8.48 6.08
CA GLY A 71 7.70 9.43 6.81
C GLY A 71 7.45 8.99 8.26
N SER A 72 7.06 7.74 8.48
CA SER A 72 6.87 7.20 9.83
C SER A 72 8.19 7.07 10.60
N ALA A 73 9.27 6.65 9.92
CA ALA A 73 10.60 6.53 10.53
C ALA A 73 11.16 7.89 10.98
N ILE A 74 11.07 8.92 10.14
CA ILE A 74 11.52 10.29 10.47
C ILE A 74 10.73 10.85 11.67
N LEU A 75 9.39 10.69 11.68
CA LEU A 75 8.56 11.15 12.79
C LEU A 75 8.90 10.45 14.11
N THR A 76 9.25 9.17 14.07
CA THR A 76 9.59 8.42 15.28
C THR A 76 11.02 8.65 15.76
N VAL A 77 12.00 8.71 14.84
CA VAL A 77 13.42 8.81 15.19
C VAL A 77 13.81 10.26 15.50
N HIS A 78 13.49 11.22 14.62
CA HIS A 78 13.91 12.61 14.78
C HIS A 78 12.99 13.41 15.68
N TYR A 79 11.68 13.19 15.60
CA TYR A 79 10.69 13.94 16.38
C TYR A 79 10.17 13.20 17.61
N HIS A 80 10.63 11.96 17.86
CA HIS A 80 10.26 11.14 19.02
C HIS A 80 8.74 10.94 19.18
N TRP A 81 8.02 10.91 18.06
CA TRP A 81 6.58 10.66 18.10
C TRP A 81 6.30 9.21 18.45
N ASN A 82 5.15 8.99 19.08
CA ASN A 82 4.67 7.64 19.31
C ASN A 82 4.43 6.95 17.95
N PRO A 83 4.98 5.74 17.71
CA PRO A 83 4.81 5.02 16.45
C PRO A 83 3.35 4.84 16.00
N TRP A 84 2.40 4.72 16.95
CA TRP A 84 0.97 4.62 16.66
C TRP A 84 0.37 5.90 16.07
N LEU A 85 0.93 7.05 16.38
CA LEU A 85 0.54 8.33 15.77
C LEU A 85 1.35 8.61 14.49
N ALA A 86 2.60 8.19 14.46
CA ALA A 86 3.47 8.38 13.31
C ALA A 86 2.98 7.62 12.06
N LEU A 87 2.51 6.38 12.22
CA LEU A 87 1.98 5.58 11.11
C LEU A 87 0.79 6.24 10.40
N PRO A 88 -0.33 6.60 11.06
CA PRO A 88 -1.45 7.22 10.37
C PRO A 88 -1.11 8.62 9.84
N THR A 89 -0.26 9.39 10.51
CA THR A 89 0.17 10.69 10.00
C THR A 89 1.05 10.56 8.76
N ALA A 90 1.99 9.62 8.72
CA ALA A 90 2.78 9.31 7.54
C ALA A 90 1.90 8.83 6.38
N ALA A 91 0.90 7.99 6.66
CA ALA A 91 -0.08 7.54 5.67
C ALA A 91 -0.88 8.73 5.11
N LEU A 92 -1.36 9.64 5.94
CA LEU A 92 -2.09 10.84 5.50
C LEU A 92 -1.21 11.78 4.67
N ILE A 93 0.03 12.01 5.08
CA ILE A 93 0.99 12.81 4.31
C ILE A 93 1.25 12.18 2.95
N THR A 94 1.50 10.86 2.92
CA THR A 94 1.73 10.11 1.67
C THR A 94 0.50 10.17 0.76
N ALA A 95 -0.70 10.02 1.31
CA ALA A 95 -1.95 10.15 0.56
C ALA A 95 -2.15 11.57 0.00
N ALA A 96 -1.82 12.61 0.77
CA ALA A 96 -1.86 13.99 0.30
C ALA A 96 -0.85 14.24 -0.83
N LEU A 97 0.38 13.74 -0.71
CA LEU A 97 1.39 13.80 -1.76
C LEU A 97 0.93 13.04 -3.01
N ALA A 98 0.37 11.82 -2.83
CA ALA A 98 -0.17 11.03 -3.93
C ALA A 98 -1.33 11.77 -4.64
N TYR A 99 -2.17 12.48 -3.89
CA TYR A 99 -3.25 13.30 -4.46
C TYR A 99 -2.70 14.49 -5.26
N ILE A 100 -1.72 15.23 -4.71
CA ILE A 100 -1.12 16.40 -5.36
C ILE A 100 -0.38 16.00 -6.64
N ILE A 101 0.47 14.96 -6.56
CA ILE A 101 1.27 14.47 -7.69
C ILE A 101 0.41 13.70 -8.68
N GLY A 102 -0.54 12.93 -8.18
CA GLY A 102 -1.44 12.10 -8.99
C GLY A 102 -2.33 12.91 -9.91
N ARG A 103 -2.82 14.08 -9.47
CA ARG A 103 -3.70 14.93 -10.29
C ARG A 103 -3.12 15.28 -11.66
N PRO A 104 -1.91 15.85 -11.78
CA PRO A 104 -1.29 16.11 -13.09
C PRO A 104 -0.88 14.83 -13.81
N THR A 105 -0.36 13.83 -13.07
CA THR A 105 0.19 12.61 -13.65
C THR A 105 -0.89 11.73 -14.30
N LEU A 106 -2.05 11.62 -13.67
CA LEU A 106 -3.18 10.81 -14.16
C LEU A 106 -3.92 11.43 -15.36
N LYS A 107 -3.55 12.64 -15.79
CA LYS A 107 -3.97 13.20 -17.09
C LYS A 107 -3.21 12.57 -18.26
N LEU A 108 -2.06 11.94 -17.97
CA LEU A 108 -1.27 11.22 -18.95
C LEU A 108 -1.89 9.83 -19.19
N HIS A 109 -1.76 9.30 -20.39
CA HIS A 109 -2.33 8.03 -20.79
C HIS A 109 -1.24 7.07 -21.26
N GLY A 110 -1.46 5.76 -21.05
CA GLY A 110 -0.60 4.70 -21.57
C GLY A 110 0.86 4.82 -21.11
N HIS A 111 1.76 4.79 -22.06
CA HIS A 111 3.22 4.80 -21.81
C HIS A 111 3.72 6.08 -21.13
N TYR A 112 3.10 7.24 -21.39
CA TYR A 112 3.49 8.50 -20.77
C TYR A 112 3.24 8.50 -19.26
N LEU A 113 2.16 7.87 -18.80
CA LEU A 113 1.87 7.69 -17.40
C LEU A 113 2.92 6.77 -16.74
N ALA A 114 3.26 5.66 -17.38
CA ALA A 114 4.28 4.74 -16.88
C ALA A 114 5.66 5.43 -16.74
N MET A 115 6.06 6.21 -17.76
CA MET A 115 7.33 6.96 -17.73
C MET A 115 7.33 8.04 -16.64
N ALA A 116 6.25 8.80 -16.48
CA ALA A 116 6.14 9.83 -15.46
C ALA A 116 6.19 9.23 -14.05
N THR A 117 5.52 8.11 -13.81
CA THR A 117 5.54 7.42 -12.51
C THR A 117 6.88 6.76 -12.24
N LEU A 118 7.57 6.23 -13.25
CA LEU A 118 8.93 5.73 -13.13
C LEU A 118 9.89 6.87 -12.73
N GLY A 119 9.81 8.02 -13.44
CA GLY A 119 10.60 9.21 -13.11
C GLY A 119 10.39 9.66 -11.66
N LEU A 120 9.14 9.68 -11.18
CA LEU A 120 8.83 9.95 -9.78
C LEU A 120 9.53 8.96 -8.85
N GLY A 121 9.52 7.66 -9.18
CA GLY A 121 10.21 6.63 -8.41
C GLY A 121 11.70 6.89 -8.29
N ILE A 122 12.34 7.28 -9.39
CA ILE A 122 13.76 7.61 -9.41
C ILE A 122 14.06 8.87 -8.58
N ILE A 123 13.25 9.92 -8.70
CA ILE A 123 13.41 11.16 -7.91
C ILE A 123 13.31 10.86 -6.42
N VAL A 124 12.30 10.13 -5.98
CA VAL A 124 12.11 9.79 -4.56
C VAL A 124 13.28 8.95 -4.05
N ARG A 125 13.76 7.99 -4.84
CA ARG A 125 14.95 7.19 -4.49
C ARG A 125 16.18 8.06 -4.32
N ILE A 126 16.42 9.03 -5.21
CA ILE A 126 17.54 9.97 -5.11
C ILE A 126 17.40 10.82 -3.84
N LEU A 127 16.18 11.34 -3.57
CA LEU A 127 15.93 12.11 -2.35
C LEU A 127 16.24 11.31 -1.08
N PHE A 128 15.93 10.00 -1.03
CA PHE A 128 16.28 9.17 0.12
C PHE A 128 17.78 8.90 0.23
N ASN A 129 18.47 8.72 -0.89
CA ASN A 129 19.92 8.48 -0.88
C ASN A 129 20.72 9.73 -0.53
N GLU A 130 20.26 10.89 -1.00
CA GLU A 130 20.95 12.19 -0.80
C GLU A 130 20.43 12.96 0.42
N GLY A 131 19.41 12.45 1.12
CA GLY A 131 18.78 13.12 2.25
C GLY A 131 19.65 13.24 3.53
N GLY A 132 20.89 12.77 3.48
CA GLY A 132 21.88 12.92 4.55
C GLY A 132 21.39 12.36 5.88
N GLU A 133 21.50 13.17 6.94
CA GLU A 133 21.14 12.78 8.30
C GLU A 133 19.63 12.49 8.47
N PHE A 134 18.77 13.11 7.65
CA PHE A 134 17.32 12.92 7.75
C PHE A 134 16.86 11.53 7.31
N THR A 135 17.52 10.94 6.33
CA THR A 135 17.14 9.64 5.78
C THR A 135 18.14 8.53 6.10
N GLY A 136 19.31 8.89 6.60
CA GLY A 136 20.45 7.99 6.77
C GLY A 136 21.14 7.61 5.45
N GLY A 137 20.74 8.25 4.33
CA GLY A 137 21.31 8.03 3.00
C GLY A 137 21.24 6.57 2.55
N PRO A 138 22.28 6.06 1.85
CA PRO A 138 22.31 4.67 1.37
C PRO A 138 22.23 3.60 2.45
N SER A 139 22.61 3.96 3.70
CA SER A 139 22.58 3.02 4.85
C SER A 139 21.20 2.89 5.48
N GLY A 140 20.26 3.76 5.12
CA GLY A 140 18.94 3.85 5.73
C GLY A 140 18.95 4.46 7.13
N LEU A 141 17.76 4.72 7.68
CA LEU A 141 17.60 5.34 8.99
C LEU A 141 17.60 4.26 10.10
N PRO A 142 18.61 4.20 10.97
CA PRO A 142 18.66 3.26 12.08
C PRO A 142 17.84 3.77 13.28
N GLY A 143 17.58 2.87 14.25
CA GLY A 143 17.01 3.25 15.54
C GLY A 143 15.50 3.46 15.54
N ILE A 144 14.78 2.92 14.58
CA ILE A 144 13.30 2.99 14.55
C ILE A 144 12.74 2.24 15.77
N PRO A 145 11.94 2.90 16.62
CA PRO A 145 11.38 2.27 17.82
C PRO A 145 10.34 1.21 17.45
N TYR A 146 10.28 0.14 18.23
CA TYR A 146 9.25 -0.87 18.08
C TYR A 146 7.86 -0.33 18.45
N LEU A 147 6.84 -0.86 17.78
CA LEU A 147 5.45 -0.62 18.16
C LEU A 147 5.21 -1.17 19.58
N GLN A 148 4.62 -0.36 20.45
CA GLN A 148 4.32 -0.73 21.83
C GLN A 148 2.81 -0.63 22.07
N LEU A 149 2.19 -1.70 22.56
CA LEU A 149 0.80 -1.73 23.02
C LEU A 149 0.81 -1.77 24.57
N GLY A 150 0.78 -0.60 25.19
CA GLY A 150 0.95 -0.49 26.65
C GLY A 150 2.35 -0.94 27.06
N SER A 151 2.44 -2.01 27.87
CA SER A 151 3.69 -2.62 28.32
C SER A 151 4.25 -3.69 27.37
N LEU A 152 3.51 -4.03 26.30
CA LEU A 152 3.90 -5.08 25.35
C LEU A 152 4.58 -4.43 24.14
N ALA A 153 5.91 -4.55 24.06
CA ALA A 153 6.65 -4.20 22.84
C ALA A 153 6.46 -5.29 21.78
N ILE A 154 6.18 -4.88 20.54
CA ILE A 154 6.09 -5.77 19.37
C ILE A 154 7.51 -5.88 18.79
N SER A 155 8.41 -6.52 19.55
CA SER A 155 9.81 -6.73 19.16
C SER A 155 10.03 -8.10 18.50
N ASP A 156 9.12 -9.07 18.74
CA ASP A 156 9.28 -10.43 18.27
C ASP A 156 8.62 -10.62 16.88
N ASP A 157 9.28 -11.40 16.04
CA ASP A 157 8.76 -11.75 14.70
C ASP A 157 7.37 -12.37 14.76
N LEU A 158 7.06 -13.15 15.80
CA LEU A 158 5.72 -13.71 15.99
C LEU A 158 4.65 -12.64 16.19
N ARG A 159 4.92 -11.62 17.03
CA ARG A 159 3.97 -10.53 17.28
C ARG A 159 3.78 -9.67 16.04
N MET A 160 4.87 -9.39 15.33
CA MET A 160 4.79 -8.66 14.07
C MET A 160 3.99 -9.45 13.02
N TYR A 161 4.20 -10.77 12.91
CA TYR A 161 3.43 -11.64 12.04
C TYR A 161 1.93 -11.58 12.36
N LEU A 162 1.57 -11.74 13.65
CA LEU A 162 0.18 -11.69 14.11
C LEU A 162 -0.47 -10.30 13.94
N LEU A 163 0.30 -9.24 13.80
CA LEU A 163 -0.20 -7.90 13.52
C LEU A 163 -0.41 -7.66 12.02
N VAL A 164 0.56 -8.04 11.18
CA VAL A 164 0.58 -7.69 9.75
C VAL A 164 -0.45 -8.50 8.96
N TRP A 165 -0.63 -9.78 9.25
CA TRP A 165 -1.57 -10.63 8.51
C TRP A 165 -3.06 -10.25 8.68
N PRO A 166 -3.57 -9.90 9.87
CA PRO A 166 -4.91 -9.36 10.03
C PRO A 166 -5.11 -8.03 9.29
N VAL A 167 -4.08 -7.17 9.26
CA VAL A 167 -4.12 -5.92 8.50
C VAL A 167 -4.24 -6.21 7.00
N LEU A 168 -3.46 -7.15 6.47
CA LEU A 168 -3.62 -7.60 5.08
C LEU A 168 -5.02 -8.15 4.82
N GLY A 169 -5.55 -8.99 5.72
CA GLY A 169 -6.91 -9.52 5.63
C GLY A 169 -7.95 -8.41 5.59
N LEU A 170 -7.82 -7.41 6.44
CA LEU A 170 -8.69 -6.22 6.45
C LEU A 170 -8.60 -5.46 5.12
N LEU A 171 -7.39 -5.24 4.59
CA LEU A 171 -7.18 -4.55 3.31
C LEU A 171 -7.79 -5.34 2.14
N VAL A 172 -7.71 -6.67 2.13
CA VAL A 172 -8.38 -7.51 1.13
C VAL A 172 -9.90 -7.36 1.20
N LEU A 173 -10.49 -7.34 2.41
CA LEU A 173 -11.92 -7.13 2.61
C LEU A 173 -12.35 -5.72 2.16
N LEU A 174 -11.60 -4.70 2.52
CA LEU A 174 -11.87 -3.31 2.11
C LEU A 174 -11.79 -3.16 0.59
N SER A 175 -10.76 -3.75 -0.04
CA SER A 175 -10.58 -3.77 -1.50
C SER A 175 -11.76 -4.46 -2.18
N ARG A 176 -12.22 -5.58 -1.66
CA ARG A 176 -13.40 -6.28 -2.17
C ARG A 176 -14.67 -5.44 -2.06
N ASN A 177 -14.88 -4.77 -0.93
CA ASN A 177 -16.01 -3.87 -0.73
C ASN A 177 -15.94 -2.67 -1.69
N LEU A 178 -14.75 -2.11 -1.88
CA LEU A 178 -14.51 -1.04 -2.86
C LEU A 178 -14.88 -1.49 -4.28
N LEU A 179 -14.43 -2.66 -4.71
CA LEU A 179 -14.71 -3.20 -6.04
C LEU A 179 -16.20 -3.49 -6.28
N ASN A 180 -16.95 -3.79 -5.23
CA ASN A 180 -18.40 -4.00 -5.29
C ASN A 180 -19.20 -2.69 -5.16
N SER A 181 -18.56 -1.58 -4.84
CA SER A 181 -19.17 -0.26 -4.69
C SER A 181 -19.45 0.43 -6.05
N ARG A 182 -20.01 1.64 -6.00
CA ARG A 182 -20.15 2.50 -7.17
C ARG A 182 -18.80 2.84 -7.80
N LEU A 183 -17.79 3.12 -6.97
CA LEU A 183 -16.43 3.40 -7.43
C LEU A 183 -15.83 2.21 -8.21
N GLY A 184 -15.99 0.99 -7.73
CA GLY A 184 -15.49 -0.19 -8.44
C GLY A 184 -16.16 -0.40 -9.81
N ARG A 185 -17.43 0.00 -9.97
CA ARG A 185 -18.10 -0.02 -11.29
C ARG A 185 -17.54 1.07 -12.22
N CYS A 186 -17.34 2.28 -11.69
CA CYS A 186 -16.70 3.36 -12.44
C CYS A 186 -15.31 2.97 -12.93
N LEU A 187 -14.48 2.34 -12.07
CA LEU A 187 -13.15 1.90 -12.43
C LEU A 187 -13.15 0.89 -13.59
N ARG A 188 -14.04 -0.10 -13.54
CA ARG A 188 -14.17 -1.07 -14.63
C ARG A 188 -14.60 -0.41 -15.94
N ALA A 189 -15.53 0.54 -15.88
CA ALA A 189 -15.92 1.31 -17.06
C ALA A 189 -14.75 2.12 -17.63
N ILE A 190 -13.92 2.72 -16.77
CA ILE A 190 -12.70 3.44 -17.18
C ILE A 190 -11.67 2.49 -17.77
N HIS A 191 -11.52 1.28 -17.19
CA HIS A 191 -10.61 0.24 -17.71
C HIS A 191 -10.97 -0.17 -19.13
N ASP A 192 -12.27 -0.38 -19.39
CA ASP A 192 -12.74 -0.81 -20.71
C ASP A 192 -12.60 0.30 -21.75
N SER A 193 -13.02 1.54 -21.43
CA SER A 193 -12.84 2.71 -22.28
C SER A 193 -13.03 4.01 -21.48
N GLU A 194 -11.96 4.77 -21.32
CA GLU A 194 -11.99 6.04 -20.62
C GLU A 194 -12.87 7.09 -21.35
N ILE A 195 -12.86 7.06 -22.69
CA ILE A 195 -13.67 7.98 -23.53
C ILE A 195 -15.15 7.67 -23.36
N ALA A 196 -15.52 6.39 -23.42
CA ALA A 196 -16.91 5.98 -23.22
C ALA A 196 -17.40 6.26 -21.79
N ALA A 197 -16.58 6.04 -20.77
CA ALA A 197 -16.88 6.36 -19.39
C ALA A 197 -17.14 7.88 -19.20
N GLY A 198 -16.30 8.72 -19.82
CA GLY A 198 -16.49 10.16 -19.82
C GLY A 198 -17.81 10.61 -20.47
N SER A 199 -18.19 9.95 -21.57
CA SER A 199 -19.47 10.21 -22.23
C SER A 199 -20.69 9.84 -21.38
N CYS A 200 -20.51 8.92 -20.43
CA CYS A 200 -21.55 8.55 -19.44
C CYS A 200 -21.52 9.40 -18.17
N ALA A 201 -20.99 10.62 -18.23
CA ALA A 201 -20.88 11.57 -17.11
C ALA A 201 -20.07 11.04 -15.90
N ILE A 202 -19.16 10.10 -16.12
CA ILE A 202 -18.22 9.63 -15.10
C ILE A 202 -17.03 10.60 -15.09
N ASP A 203 -16.76 11.24 -13.94
CA ASP A 203 -15.54 12.02 -13.74
C ASP A 203 -14.35 11.07 -13.59
N THR A 204 -13.73 10.71 -14.73
CA THR A 204 -12.63 9.75 -14.81
C THR A 204 -11.41 10.21 -14.01
N GLY A 205 -11.12 11.52 -14.03
CA GLY A 205 -10.01 12.10 -13.28
C GLY A 205 -10.19 11.95 -11.78
N ARG A 206 -11.36 12.30 -11.23
CA ARG A 206 -11.67 12.11 -9.82
C ARG A 206 -11.64 10.66 -9.39
N ALA A 207 -12.22 9.75 -10.17
CA ALA A 207 -12.25 8.33 -9.84
C ALA A 207 -10.83 7.76 -9.74
N LYS A 208 -9.95 8.08 -10.68
CA LYS A 208 -8.55 7.65 -10.69
C LYS A 208 -7.76 8.21 -9.49
N VAL A 209 -7.89 9.50 -9.21
CA VAL A 209 -7.18 10.15 -8.10
C VAL A 209 -7.65 9.61 -6.76
N MET A 210 -8.95 9.36 -6.57
CA MET A 210 -9.47 8.75 -5.33
C MET A 210 -8.88 7.36 -5.10
N VAL A 211 -8.81 6.54 -6.14
CA VAL A 211 -8.23 5.19 -6.02
C VAL A 211 -6.74 5.27 -5.76
N LEU A 212 -6.02 6.13 -6.45
CA LEU A 212 -4.60 6.35 -6.21
C LEU A 212 -4.35 6.76 -4.75
N SER A 213 -5.09 7.73 -4.24
CA SER A 213 -4.96 8.19 -2.85
C SER A 213 -5.29 7.08 -1.85
N LEU A 214 -6.34 6.30 -2.10
CA LEU A 214 -6.76 5.21 -1.22
C LEU A 214 -5.74 4.06 -1.19
N ILE A 215 -5.12 3.74 -2.32
CA ILE A 215 -4.11 2.69 -2.43
C ILE A 215 -2.82 3.07 -1.67
N HIS A 216 -2.50 4.35 -1.59
CA HIS A 216 -1.28 4.83 -0.94
C HIS A 216 -1.45 5.12 0.58
N ILE A 217 -2.66 5.00 1.11
CA ILE A 217 -2.92 4.98 2.55
C ILE A 217 -2.62 3.61 3.14
#